data_ea38b242aff76ed60821ae010b4ff9a5
#
_entry.id   ea38b242aff76ed60821ae010b4ff9a5
#
_cell.length_a   1.000
_cell.length_b   1.000
_cell.length_c   1.000
_cell.angle_alpha   90.00
_cell.angle_beta   90.00
_cell.angle_gamma   90.00
#
_symmetry.space_group_name_H-M   'P 1'
#
loop_
_entity.id
_entity.type
_entity.pdbx_description
1 polymer ?
#
loop_
_entity_poly.entity_id
_entity_poly.type
_entity_poly.pdbx_seq_one_letter_code
_entity_poly.pdbx_strand_id
1 'polypeptide(L)'
;MNDTICAISTALGVGAISIIRVSGDEAIDIVNKIFDKDLTKKESHTINYGHIVYNGEIIDEVMVSIMKSPKTFTKEDIVEINSHGGVAVTNKVLEILLLEGARLAEPGEFTKRAFLNGRIDLVEAESIMDLIESKTETSRKLAISGICLLYTSPSPRDKRQSR
;
A
#
# COMPACT_ATOMS: atom_id res chain seq x y z
N MET A 1 -0.58 -19.94 -6.43
CA MET A 1 -0.04 -18.97 -5.45
C MET A 1 -1.16 -18.51 -4.57
N ASN A 2 -1.18 -18.97 -3.35
CA ASN A 2 -2.33 -18.75 -2.48
C ASN A 2 -2.07 -17.80 -1.32
N ASP A 3 -0.90 -17.18 -1.29
CA ASP A 3 -0.59 -16.23 -0.23
C ASP A 3 -1.23 -14.86 -0.50
N THR A 4 -1.65 -14.22 0.57
CA THR A 4 -2.19 -12.86 0.52
C THR A 4 -1.05 -11.86 0.70
N ILE A 5 -0.99 -10.89 -0.20
CA ILE A 5 0.08 -9.88 -0.21
C ILE A 5 -0.45 -8.50 0.15
N CYS A 6 0.41 -7.67 0.69
CA CYS A 6 0.06 -6.28 1.01
C CYS A 6 1.24 -5.34 0.72
N ALA A 7 0.90 -4.11 0.42
CA ALA A 7 1.88 -3.04 0.24
C ALA A 7 1.23 -1.68 0.37
N ILE A 8 2.04 -0.68 0.66
CA ILE A 8 1.61 0.72 0.59
C ILE A 8 1.61 1.09 -0.89
N SER A 9 0.43 1.46 -1.42
CA SER A 9 0.26 1.74 -2.85
C SER A 9 0.29 3.22 -3.19
N THR A 10 0.43 4.10 -2.21
CA THR A 10 0.62 5.53 -2.40
C THR A 10 2.07 5.90 -2.13
N ALA A 11 2.51 7.04 -2.68
CA ALA A 11 3.84 7.54 -2.38
C ALA A 11 3.96 7.86 -0.88
N LEU A 12 5.07 7.44 -0.28
CA LEU A 12 5.40 7.82 1.08
C LEU A 12 5.85 9.28 1.09
N GLY A 13 5.18 10.09 1.89
CA GLY A 13 5.50 11.51 1.99
C GLY A 13 4.51 12.25 2.87
N VAL A 14 4.55 13.56 2.83
CA VAL A 14 3.68 14.43 3.61
C VAL A 14 2.29 14.50 2.97
N GLY A 15 1.71 13.35 2.67
CA GLY A 15 0.37 13.27 2.13
C GLY A 15 -0.66 13.15 3.24
N ALA A 16 -1.87 13.63 2.97
CA ALA A 16 -2.96 13.54 3.93
C ALA A 16 -3.51 12.12 4.07
N ILE A 17 -3.36 11.29 3.04
CA ILE A 17 -3.94 9.94 3.00
C ILE A 17 -2.92 8.98 2.39
N SER A 18 -2.77 7.83 3.03
CA SER A 18 -2.00 6.71 2.48
C SER A 18 -2.93 5.53 2.25
N ILE A 19 -2.71 4.80 1.17
CA ILE A 19 -3.49 3.61 0.84
C ILE A 19 -2.61 2.38 0.97
N ILE A 20 -3.08 1.42 1.78
CA ILE A 20 -2.45 0.10 1.88
C ILE A 20 -3.36 -0.87 1.15
N ARG A 21 -2.82 -1.57 0.17
CA ARG A 21 -3.56 -2.57 -0.60
C ARG A 21 -3.22 -3.96 -0.12
N VAL A 22 -4.26 -4.78 0.05
CA VAL A 22 -4.15 -6.20 0.41
C VAL A 22 -4.85 -7.00 -0.68
N SER A 23 -4.19 -7.99 -1.24
CA SER A 23 -4.76 -8.81 -2.33
C SER A 23 -4.49 -10.29 -2.07
N GLY A 24 -5.52 -11.10 -2.21
CA GLY A 24 -5.44 -12.54 -2.04
C GLY A 24 -6.70 -13.12 -1.44
N ASP A 25 -6.75 -14.45 -1.33
CA ASP A 25 -7.92 -15.16 -0.84
C ASP A 25 -8.27 -14.81 0.60
N GLU A 26 -7.29 -14.42 1.40
CA GLU A 26 -7.47 -14.09 2.82
C GLU A 26 -7.48 -12.59 3.09
N ALA A 27 -7.54 -11.76 2.05
CA ALA A 27 -7.45 -10.30 2.21
C ALA A 27 -8.53 -9.76 3.15
N ILE A 28 -9.77 -10.17 2.96
CA ILE A 28 -10.88 -9.71 3.78
C ILE A 28 -10.74 -10.23 5.21
N ASP A 29 -10.41 -11.50 5.39
CA ASP A 29 -10.28 -12.11 6.71
C ASP A 29 -9.13 -11.50 7.52
N ILE A 30 -8.00 -11.23 6.89
CA ILE A 30 -6.85 -10.60 7.55
C ILE A 30 -7.20 -9.20 8.04
N VAL A 31 -7.78 -8.37 7.17
CA VAL A 31 -8.15 -7.00 7.54
C VAL A 31 -9.27 -7.03 8.58
N ASN A 32 -10.20 -7.98 8.49
CA ASN A 32 -11.28 -8.12 9.45
C ASN A 32 -10.78 -8.32 10.88
N LYS A 33 -9.65 -8.98 11.06
CA LYS A 33 -9.07 -9.21 12.38
C LYS A 33 -8.62 -7.93 13.08
N ILE A 34 -8.32 -6.90 12.32
CA ILE A 34 -7.78 -5.64 12.84
C ILE A 34 -8.73 -4.45 12.64
N PHE A 35 -9.93 -4.71 12.18
CA PHE A 35 -10.95 -3.68 11.97
C PHE A 35 -12.03 -3.80 13.04
N ASP A 36 -12.62 -2.69 13.45
CA ASP A 36 -13.61 -2.64 14.54
C ASP A 36 -15.03 -3.00 14.12
N LYS A 37 -15.24 -3.36 12.87
CA LYS A 37 -16.54 -3.80 12.34
C LYS A 37 -16.36 -5.07 11.52
N ASP A 38 -17.46 -5.82 11.35
CA ASP A 38 -17.41 -7.04 10.55
C ASP A 38 -17.38 -6.72 9.06
N LEU A 39 -16.30 -7.08 8.40
CA LEU A 39 -16.11 -6.90 6.97
C LEU A 39 -16.57 -8.10 6.15
N THR A 40 -16.70 -9.27 6.79
CA THR A 40 -16.95 -10.53 6.08
C THR A 40 -18.32 -10.57 5.41
N LYS A 41 -19.28 -9.82 5.93
CA LYS A 41 -20.65 -9.77 5.42
C LYS A 41 -20.91 -8.56 4.51
N LYS A 42 -19.91 -7.73 4.28
CA LYS A 42 -20.08 -6.54 3.43
C LYS A 42 -20.09 -6.95 1.96
N GLU A 43 -20.85 -6.18 1.18
CA GLU A 43 -20.89 -6.38 -0.26
C GLU A 43 -19.62 -5.89 -0.94
N SER A 44 -19.39 -6.39 -2.14
CA SER A 44 -18.27 -5.95 -2.98
C SER A 44 -18.45 -4.51 -3.42
N HIS A 45 -17.33 -3.80 -3.57
CA HIS A 45 -17.27 -2.41 -4.01
C HIS A 45 -17.97 -1.46 -3.04
N THR A 46 -17.75 -1.69 -1.75
CA THR A 46 -18.23 -0.83 -0.67
C THR A 46 -17.07 -0.19 0.08
N ILE A 47 -17.32 0.99 0.62
CA ILE A 47 -16.37 1.70 1.49
C ILE A 47 -16.94 1.70 2.90
N ASN A 48 -16.13 1.28 3.86
CA ASN A 48 -16.55 1.08 5.23
C ASN A 48 -15.70 1.93 6.17
N TYR A 49 -16.33 2.83 6.88
CA TYR A 49 -15.66 3.66 7.88
C TYR A 49 -15.48 2.89 9.19
N GLY A 50 -14.35 3.05 9.81
CA GLY A 50 -14.06 2.45 11.11
C GLY A 50 -12.64 2.74 11.56
N HIS A 51 -12.14 1.87 12.42
CA HIS A 51 -10.83 2.01 13.04
C HIS A 51 -10.02 0.74 12.89
N ILE A 52 -8.73 0.91 12.70
CA ILE A 52 -7.78 -0.19 12.86
C ILE A 52 -7.50 -0.30 14.36
N VAL A 53 -7.75 -1.50 14.90
CA VAL A 53 -7.58 -1.80 16.32
C VAL A 53 -6.65 -3.00 16.45
N TYR A 54 -5.66 -2.90 17.30
CA TYR A 54 -4.73 -4.00 17.54
C TYR A 54 -4.33 -4.05 19.01
N ASN A 55 -4.45 -5.22 19.60
CA ASN A 55 -4.19 -5.44 21.03
C ASN A 55 -4.99 -4.48 21.94
N GLY A 56 -6.22 -4.19 21.56
CA GLY A 56 -7.09 -3.29 22.33
C GLY A 56 -6.82 -1.81 22.16
N GLU A 57 -5.90 -1.45 21.29
CA GLU A 57 -5.51 -0.06 21.04
C GLU A 57 -5.98 0.38 19.66
N ILE A 58 -6.54 1.58 19.58
CA ILE A 58 -6.93 2.19 18.29
C ILE A 58 -5.68 2.74 17.64
N ILE A 59 -5.35 2.23 16.45
CA ILE A 59 -4.17 2.64 15.71
C ILE A 59 -4.47 3.83 14.81
N ASP A 60 -5.60 3.80 14.09
CA ASP A 60 -5.99 4.88 13.19
C ASP A 60 -7.47 4.79 12.85
N GLU A 61 -8.03 5.93 12.49
CA GLU A 61 -9.36 6.03 11.88
C GLU A 61 -9.18 5.89 10.37
N VAL A 62 -9.91 4.98 9.77
CA VAL A 62 -9.68 4.59 8.37
C VAL A 62 -10.97 4.39 7.60
N MET A 63 -10.84 4.41 6.28
CA MET A 63 -11.86 3.90 5.37
C MET A 63 -11.32 2.63 4.72
N VAL A 64 -12.10 1.57 4.77
CA VAL A 64 -11.73 0.28 4.18
C VAL A 64 -12.63 -0.01 3.00
N SER A 65 -12.02 -0.13 1.83
CA SER A 65 -12.72 -0.50 0.59
C SER A 65 -12.57 -1.99 0.36
N ILE A 66 -13.69 -2.67 0.09
CA ILE A 66 -13.72 -4.10 -0.19
C ILE A 66 -14.10 -4.32 -1.64
N MET A 67 -13.29 -5.09 -2.34
CA MET A 67 -13.56 -5.47 -3.72
C MET A 67 -13.37 -6.99 -3.85
N LYS A 68 -14.44 -7.69 -4.14
CA LYS A 68 -14.42 -9.15 -4.20
C LYS A 68 -14.14 -9.66 -5.61
N SER A 69 -13.37 -10.73 -5.66
CA SER A 69 -13.10 -11.49 -6.88
C SER A 69 -14.41 -11.83 -7.62
N PRO A 70 -14.44 -11.84 -8.96
CA PRO A 70 -13.31 -11.61 -9.87
C PRO A 70 -13.18 -10.16 -10.37
N LYS A 71 -14.06 -9.26 -9.97
CA LYS A 71 -14.12 -7.89 -10.50
C LYS A 71 -13.14 -6.97 -9.77
N THR A 72 -11.85 -7.33 -9.82
CA THR A 72 -10.78 -6.58 -9.17
C THR A 72 -9.58 -6.51 -10.10
N PHE A 73 -8.62 -5.67 -9.76
CA PHE A 73 -7.41 -5.53 -10.56
C PHE A 73 -6.63 -6.84 -10.69
N THR A 74 -6.51 -7.60 -9.60
CA THR A 74 -5.76 -8.87 -9.60
C THR A 74 -6.64 -10.08 -9.87
N LYS A 75 -7.94 -9.90 -9.97
CA LYS A 75 -8.97 -10.95 -9.94
C LYS A 75 -9.01 -11.75 -8.65
N GLU A 76 -8.33 -11.26 -7.63
CA GLU A 76 -8.42 -11.79 -6.27
C GLU A 76 -9.27 -10.84 -5.42
N ASP A 77 -9.61 -11.25 -4.20
CA ASP A 77 -10.20 -10.31 -3.25
C ASP A 77 -9.19 -9.23 -2.92
N ILE A 78 -9.60 -7.98 -3.01
CA ILE A 78 -8.75 -6.83 -2.68
C ILE A 78 -9.41 -6.01 -1.59
N VAL A 79 -8.61 -5.61 -0.62
CA VAL A 79 -9.00 -4.64 0.41
C VAL A 79 -8.02 -3.48 0.38
N GLU A 80 -8.54 -2.26 0.37
CA GLU A 80 -7.71 -1.06 0.46
C GLU A 80 -8.04 -0.32 1.75
N ILE A 81 -7.01 -0.03 2.53
CA ILE A 81 -7.12 0.71 3.79
C ILE A 81 -6.62 2.12 3.55
N ASN A 82 -7.50 3.10 3.67
CA ASN A 82 -7.16 4.52 3.56
C ASN A 82 -6.86 5.05 4.96
N SER A 83 -5.57 5.30 5.22
CA SER A 83 -5.06 5.74 6.51
C SER A 83 -4.79 7.25 6.50
N HIS A 84 -5.05 7.90 7.61
CA HIS A 84 -4.86 9.36 7.76
C HIS A 84 -3.72 9.71 8.72
N GLY A 85 -3.12 8.73 9.36
CA GLY A 85 -2.18 8.96 10.46
C GLY A 85 -0.75 9.32 10.05
N GLY A 86 -0.47 9.51 8.77
CA GLY A 86 0.87 9.81 8.29
C GLY A 86 1.76 8.58 8.13
N VAL A 87 3.05 8.80 7.87
CA VAL A 87 4.00 7.73 7.52
C VAL A 87 4.15 6.71 8.65
N ALA A 88 4.30 7.18 9.88
CA ALA A 88 4.51 6.28 11.03
C ALA A 88 3.33 5.35 11.27
N VAL A 89 2.11 5.89 11.21
CA VAL A 89 0.89 5.10 11.41
C VAL A 89 0.67 4.15 10.23
N THR A 90 0.92 4.60 9.00
CA THR A 90 0.81 3.76 7.81
C THR A 90 1.75 2.55 7.90
N ASN A 91 2.99 2.78 8.29
CA ASN A 91 3.95 1.70 8.50
C ASN A 91 3.52 0.76 9.64
N LYS A 92 2.91 1.30 10.68
CA LYS A 92 2.39 0.49 11.79
C LYS A 92 1.27 -0.43 11.31
N VAL A 93 0.34 0.08 10.52
CA VAL A 93 -0.75 -0.74 9.95
C VAL A 93 -0.18 -1.84 9.04
N LEU A 94 0.80 -1.50 8.21
CA LEU A 94 1.46 -2.49 7.35
C LEU A 94 2.12 -3.59 8.19
N GLU A 95 2.85 -3.22 9.23
CA GLU A 95 3.48 -4.18 10.14
C GLU A 95 2.45 -5.12 10.77
N ILE A 96 1.32 -4.58 11.22
CA ILE A 96 0.24 -5.37 11.80
C ILE A 96 -0.32 -6.37 10.79
N LEU A 97 -0.51 -5.95 9.54
CA LEU A 97 -0.98 -6.86 8.48
C LEU A 97 0.00 -8.01 8.26
N LEU A 98 1.30 -7.74 8.29
CA LEU A 98 2.32 -8.76 8.17
C LEU A 98 2.28 -9.74 9.35
N LEU A 99 2.05 -9.23 10.56
CA LEU A 99 1.90 -10.07 11.74
C LEU A 99 0.65 -10.96 11.67
N GLU A 100 -0.40 -10.50 11.02
CA GLU A 100 -1.66 -11.24 10.89
C GLU A 100 -1.69 -12.21 9.70
N GLY A 101 -0.60 -12.35 8.98
CA GLY A 101 -0.44 -13.39 7.97
C GLY A 101 -0.34 -12.92 6.54
N ALA A 102 -0.40 -11.63 6.28
CA ALA A 102 -0.11 -11.11 4.94
C ALA A 102 1.40 -11.13 4.69
N ARG A 103 1.79 -11.23 3.43
CA ARG A 103 3.19 -11.12 3.02
C ARG A 103 3.41 -9.78 2.31
N LEU A 104 4.54 -9.16 2.53
CA LEU A 104 4.88 -7.93 1.82
C LEU A 104 5.01 -8.22 0.32
N ALA A 105 4.30 -7.46 -0.49
CA ALA A 105 4.36 -7.61 -1.94
C ALA A 105 5.72 -7.18 -2.48
N GLU A 106 6.20 -7.92 -3.48
CA GLU A 106 7.37 -7.51 -4.24
C GLU A 106 6.99 -6.39 -5.23
N PRO A 107 7.95 -5.56 -5.66
CA PRO A 107 7.65 -4.55 -6.67
C PRO A 107 7.00 -5.17 -7.92
N GLY A 108 5.85 -4.64 -8.30
CA GLY A 108 5.10 -5.13 -9.46
C GLY A 108 4.31 -6.40 -9.24
N GLU A 109 4.23 -6.92 -8.04
CA GLU A 109 3.56 -8.20 -7.79
C GLU A 109 2.05 -8.13 -8.02
N PHE A 110 1.39 -7.03 -7.72
CA PHE A 110 -0.05 -6.89 -8.04
C PHE A 110 -0.28 -6.98 -9.56
N THR A 111 0.57 -6.34 -10.35
CA THR A 111 0.51 -6.42 -11.82
C THR A 111 0.80 -7.82 -12.31
N LYS A 112 1.78 -8.49 -11.72
CA LYS A 112 2.09 -9.89 -12.04
C LYS A 112 0.88 -10.79 -11.79
N ARG A 113 0.19 -10.63 -10.67
CA ARG A 113 -1.02 -11.40 -10.37
C ARG A 113 -2.14 -11.09 -11.33
N ALA A 114 -2.33 -9.83 -11.70
CA ALA A 114 -3.32 -9.45 -12.71
C ALA A 114 -3.07 -10.15 -14.04
N PHE A 115 -1.80 -10.23 -14.45
CA PHE A 115 -1.41 -10.96 -15.66
C PHE A 115 -1.65 -12.47 -15.51
N LEU A 116 -1.17 -13.07 -14.46
CA LEU A 116 -1.30 -14.51 -14.23
C LEU A 116 -2.75 -14.94 -14.12
N ASN A 117 -3.61 -14.09 -13.59
CA ASN A 117 -5.05 -14.38 -13.49
C ASN A 117 -5.85 -13.96 -14.72
N GLY A 118 -5.18 -13.51 -15.79
CA GLY A 118 -5.82 -13.19 -17.06
C GLY A 118 -6.58 -11.87 -17.08
N ARG A 119 -6.29 -10.96 -16.16
CA ARG A 119 -6.95 -9.65 -16.13
C ARG A 119 -6.38 -8.69 -17.17
N ILE A 120 -5.08 -8.78 -17.42
CA ILE A 120 -4.35 -7.96 -18.38
C ILE A 120 -3.50 -8.88 -19.27
N ASP A 121 -3.16 -8.42 -20.46
CA ASP A 121 -2.27 -9.17 -21.36
C ASP A 121 -0.79 -8.87 -21.06
N LEU A 122 0.10 -9.60 -21.75
CA LEU A 122 1.53 -9.45 -21.51
C LEU A 122 2.04 -8.05 -21.88
N VAL A 123 1.54 -7.45 -22.94
CA VAL A 123 1.95 -6.11 -23.36
C VAL A 123 1.55 -5.07 -22.31
N GLU A 124 0.34 -5.15 -21.82
CA GLU A 124 -0.13 -4.28 -20.74
C GLU A 124 0.69 -4.48 -19.47
N ALA A 125 0.98 -5.72 -19.11
CA ALA A 125 1.79 -6.04 -17.95
C ALA A 125 3.20 -5.47 -18.06
N GLU A 126 3.85 -5.65 -19.22
CA GLU A 126 5.18 -5.11 -19.48
C GLU A 126 5.21 -3.58 -19.40
N SER A 127 4.20 -2.93 -19.96
CA SER A 127 4.09 -1.46 -19.93
C SER A 127 3.97 -0.94 -18.49
N ILE A 128 3.18 -1.60 -17.67
CA ILE A 128 3.01 -1.22 -16.26
C ILE A 128 4.31 -1.48 -15.49
N MET A 129 4.96 -2.62 -15.72
CA MET A 129 6.23 -2.96 -15.07
C MET A 129 7.34 -1.99 -15.43
N ASP A 130 7.44 -1.60 -16.68
CA ASP A 130 8.41 -0.60 -17.13
C ASP A 130 8.20 0.74 -16.41
N LEU A 131 6.96 1.15 -16.24
CA LEU A 131 6.62 2.36 -15.51
C LEU A 131 7.00 2.26 -14.03
N ILE A 132 6.77 1.12 -13.40
CA ILE A 132 7.14 0.87 -12.00
C ILE A 132 8.66 0.93 -11.83
N GLU A 133 9.41 0.26 -12.69
CA GLU A 133 10.87 0.27 -12.68
C GLU A 133 11.42 1.68 -12.87
N SER A 134 10.86 2.43 -13.81
CA SER A 134 11.25 3.82 -14.07
C SER A 134 11.05 4.69 -12.80
N LYS A 135 9.93 4.56 -12.13
CA LYS A 135 9.66 5.29 -10.88
C LYS A 135 10.60 4.89 -9.75
N THR A 136 10.87 3.60 -9.61
CA THR A 136 11.79 3.06 -8.61
C THR A 136 13.21 3.58 -8.84
N GLU A 137 13.67 3.57 -10.07
CA GLU A 137 14.99 4.08 -10.46
C GLU A 137 15.11 5.58 -10.18
N THR A 138 14.09 6.36 -10.52
CA THR A 138 14.05 7.80 -10.25
C THR A 138 14.10 8.07 -8.74
N SER A 139 13.33 7.34 -7.96
CA SER A 139 13.32 7.49 -6.51
C SER A 139 14.69 7.16 -5.91
N ARG A 140 15.36 6.13 -6.41
CA ARG A 140 16.70 5.76 -5.97
C ARG A 140 17.72 6.86 -6.28
N LYS A 141 17.66 7.42 -7.48
CA LYS A 141 18.55 8.50 -7.89
C LYS A 141 18.35 9.75 -7.04
N LEU A 142 17.10 10.10 -6.76
CA LEU A 142 16.78 11.24 -5.91
C LEU A 142 17.30 11.05 -4.48
N ALA A 143 17.17 9.85 -3.93
CA ALA A 143 17.68 9.53 -2.60
C ALA A 143 19.21 9.67 -2.54
N ILE A 144 19.91 9.17 -3.54
CA ILE A 144 21.37 9.29 -3.64
C ILE A 144 21.77 10.75 -3.78
N SER A 145 21.10 11.52 -4.62
CA SER A 145 21.35 12.95 -4.78
C SER A 145 21.15 13.71 -3.47
N GLY A 146 20.11 13.38 -2.73
CA GLY A 146 19.86 13.96 -1.41
C GLY A 146 20.97 13.69 -0.41
N ILE A 147 21.49 12.48 -0.39
CA ILE A 147 22.62 12.09 0.46
C ILE A 147 23.88 12.87 0.06
N CYS A 148 24.17 12.96 -1.24
CA CYS A 148 25.32 13.72 -1.72
C CYS A 148 25.24 15.19 -1.33
N LEU A 149 24.07 15.80 -1.43
CA LEU A 149 23.86 17.18 -1.02
C LEU A 149 24.11 17.39 0.47
N LEU A 150 23.72 16.44 1.31
CA LEU A 150 23.96 16.50 2.75
C LEU A 150 25.46 16.49 3.10
N TYR A 151 26.26 15.74 2.33
CA TYR A 151 27.69 15.64 2.57
C TYR A 151 28.50 16.77 1.94
N THR A 152 28.05 17.28 0.79
CA THR A 152 28.85 18.25 0.00
C THR A 152 28.47 19.69 0.24
N SER A 153 27.30 19.97 0.78
CA SER A 153 26.84 21.33 1.01
C SER A 153 26.55 21.53 2.50
N PRO A 154 27.44 22.22 3.22
CA PRO A 154 27.31 22.35 4.68
C PRO A 154 26.06 23.08 5.12
N SER A 155 25.53 24.02 4.38
CA SER A 155 24.34 24.74 4.80
C SER A 155 23.51 25.29 3.64
N PRO A 156 23.03 24.46 2.74
CA PRO A 156 22.17 24.95 1.66
C PRO A 156 20.86 25.54 2.17
N ARG A 157 20.39 25.07 3.31
CA ARG A 157 19.17 25.59 3.95
C ARG A 157 19.37 26.98 4.50
N ASP A 158 20.51 27.23 5.09
CA ASP A 158 20.83 28.56 5.63
C ASP A 158 20.81 29.62 4.53
N LYS A 159 21.34 29.28 3.37
CA LYS A 159 21.32 30.17 2.22
C LYS A 159 19.91 30.47 1.73
N ARG A 160 19.03 29.48 1.80
CA ARG A 160 17.64 29.67 1.40
C ARG A 160 16.84 30.45 2.42
N GLN A 161 17.14 30.25 3.69
CA GLN A 161 16.46 30.94 4.78
C GLN A 161 16.86 32.40 4.90
N SER A 162 18.01 32.75 4.40
CA SER A 162 18.49 34.14 4.39
C SER A 162 17.79 35.03 3.38
N ARG A 163 16.89 34.49 2.58
CA ARG A 163 16.07 35.26 1.65
C ARG A 163 14.79 35.74 2.36
#